data_9c249c821b651e1d0816c769ccbdec57
#
_entry.id   9c249c821b651e1d0816c769ccbdec57
#
_cell.length_a   1.000
_cell.length_b   1.000
_cell.length_c   1.000
_cell.angle_alpha   90.00
_cell.angle_beta   90.00
_cell.angle_gamma   90.00
#
_symmetry.space_group_name_H-M   'P 1'
#
loop_
_entity.id
_entity.type
_entity.pdbx_description
1 polymer ?
#
loop_
_entity_poly.entity_id
_entity_poly.type
_entity_poly.pdbx_seq_one_letter_code
_entity_poly.pdbx_strand_id
1 'polypeptide(L)'
;MPGVFQRRDRMIVRENNDGKTVLIPQHAHAAISGEIARHWRKDDPDSPVQRPETIMAIDQHDRAWIPLDEVPQRKPDGNGFYSFIDYPLTDKLRAYQQGIMEVREQSRYAAVLCSRHYCSFFSDDTDDEQIKAFLVREYGLQQADMQTLTSAEKATLDIDQKMLSFCDDVSLYLCMNQPEVSKKDEVSWFRDGFREQFSFADKIIGEWVSSDEVRLTPSPLEDTVRVAIPQVIVDGDEFREVKLWVTVT
;
A
#
# COMPACT_ATOMS: atom_id res chain seq x y z
N MET A 1 -28.08 8.10 25.99
CA MET A 1 -27.46 8.76 24.84
C MET A 1 -26.72 7.68 24.07
N PRO A 2 -27.08 7.36 22.82
CA PRO A 2 -26.30 6.43 22.02
C PRO A 2 -24.99 7.12 21.64
N GLY A 3 -23.86 6.45 21.91
CA GLY A 3 -22.54 6.94 21.61
C GLY A 3 -22.42 7.26 20.11
N VAL A 4 -21.91 8.43 19.81
CA VAL A 4 -21.48 8.82 18.46
C VAL A 4 -20.30 7.91 18.12
N PHE A 5 -20.57 6.83 17.38
CA PHE A 5 -19.53 6.06 16.75
C PHE A 5 -18.81 6.97 15.76
N GLN A 6 -17.58 7.36 16.07
CA GLN A 6 -16.71 7.95 15.08
C GLN A 6 -16.52 6.92 13.98
N ARG A 7 -17.16 7.17 12.84
CA ARG A 7 -17.03 6.37 11.61
C ARG A 7 -15.59 6.52 11.14
N ARG A 8 -14.80 5.47 11.30
CA ARG A 8 -13.44 5.36 10.74
C ARG A 8 -13.54 4.62 9.41
N ASP A 9 -12.97 5.16 8.41
CA ASP A 9 -13.30 5.04 7.01
C ASP A 9 -12.17 4.36 6.23
N ARG A 10 -12.42 3.73 5.04
CA ARG A 10 -11.53 2.66 4.54
C ARG A 10 -11.69 2.42 3.04
N MET A 11 -10.56 2.36 2.30
CA MET A 11 -10.55 2.44 0.85
C MET A 11 -10.14 1.15 0.11
N ILE A 12 -9.63 0.09 0.78
CA ILE A 12 -9.60 -1.24 0.18
C ILE A 12 -10.95 -1.89 0.45
N VAL A 13 -11.66 -2.24 -0.62
CA VAL A 13 -13.02 -2.79 -0.56
C VAL A 13 -13.00 -4.18 -1.15
N ARG A 14 -13.44 -5.17 -0.40
CA ARG A 14 -13.68 -6.55 -0.87
C ARG A 14 -14.92 -7.14 -0.23
N GLU A 15 -15.38 -8.26 -0.73
CA GLU A 15 -16.40 -9.07 -0.07
C GLU A 15 -15.74 -10.17 0.78
N ASN A 16 -16.42 -10.62 1.84
CA ASN A 16 -16.04 -11.83 2.57
C ASN A 16 -16.87 -13.03 2.11
N ASN A 17 -16.59 -14.22 2.66
CA ASN A 17 -17.29 -15.46 2.32
C ASN A 17 -18.81 -15.44 2.60
N ASP A 18 -19.27 -14.53 3.47
CA ASP A 18 -20.70 -14.35 3.80
C ASP A 18 -21.38 -13.32 2.87
N GLY A 19 -20.68 -12.81 1.84
CA GLY A 19 -21.19 -11.77 0.93
C GLY A 19 -21.28 -10.38 1.56
N LYS A 20 -20.60 -10.14 2.70
CA LYS A 20 -20.54 -8.84 3.36
C LYS A 20 -19.37 -8.02 2.86
N THR A 21 -19.55 -6.71 2.80
CA THR A 21 -18.45 -5.82 2.42
C THR A 21 -17.44 -5.70 3.56
N VAL A 22 -16.16 -5.82 3.22
CA VAL A 22 -15.02 -5.59 4.11
C VAL A 22 -14.30 -4.35 3.63
N LEU A 23 -14.14 -3.38 4.52
CA LEU A 23 -13.42 -2.13 4.28
C LEU A 23 -12.11 -2.14 5.08
N ILE A 24 -10.99 -1.81 4.44
CA ILE A 24 -9.66 -1.74 5.06
C ILE A 24 -9.06 -0.37 4.75
N PRO A 25 -8.49 0.37 5.75
CA PRO A 25 -7.82 1.64 5.49
C PRO A 25 -6.59 1.47 4.61
N GLN A 26 -6.44 2.32 3.59
CA GLN A 26 -5.23 2.33 2.74
C GLN A 26 -3.97 2.61 3.58
N HIS A 27 -4.03 3.60 4.45
CA HIS A 27 -2.87 3.88 5.31
C HIS A 27 -2.52 2.72 6.26
N ALA A 28 -3.49 1.89 6.63
CA ALA A 28 -3.21 0.73 7.49
C ALA A 28 -2.41 -0.36 6.75
N HIS A 29 -2.64 -0.57 5.46
CA HIS A 29 -1.83 -1.52 4.70
C HIS A 29 -0.39 -1.00 4.50
N ALA A 30 -0.20 0.32 4.38
CA ALA A 30 1.14 0.91 4.33
C ALA A 30 1.95 0.60 5.60
N ALA A 31 1.33 0.65 6.77
CA ALA A 31 1.98 0.24 8.02
C ALA A 31 2.36 -1.26 8.03
N ILE A 32 1.53 -2.12 7.40
CA ILE A 32 1.86 -3.54 7.20
C ILE A 32 3.07 -3.68 6.27
N SER A 33 3.13 -2.91 5.18
CA SER A 33 4.27 -2.87 4.26
C SER A 33 5.57 -2.53 4.99
N GLY A 34 5.54 -1.52 5.86
CA GLY A 34 6.68 -1.12 6.67
C GLY A 34 7.12 -2.21 7.67
N GLU A 35 6.17 -2.95 8.24
CA GLU A 35 6.48 -4.08 9.13
C GLU A 35 7.17 -5.22 8.37
N ILE A 36 6.71 -5.55 7.17
CA ILE A 36 7.35 -6.52 6.26
C ILE A 36 8.78 -6.06 5.95
N ALA A 37 8.97 -4.79 5.60
CA ALA A 37 10.29 -4.23 5.28
C ALA A 37 11.29 -4.31 6.45
N ARG A 38 10.83 -4.14 7.71
CA ARG A 38 11.67 -4.25 8.92
C ARG A 38 12.18 -5.66 9.18
N HIS A 39 11.46 -6.66 8.69
CA HIS A 39 11.81 -8.08 8.84
C HIS A 39 12.49 -8.66 7.60
N TRP A 40 12.88 -7.80 6.65
CA TRP A 40 13.64 -8.24 5.48
C TRP A 40 14.97 -8.86 5.90
N ARG A 41 15.38 -9.92 5.22
CA ARG A 41 16.64 -10.62 5.48
C ARG A 41 17.84 -9.66 5.39
N LYS A 42 18.70 -9.72 6.40
CA LYS A 42 19.86 -8.79 6.55
C LYS A 42 21.04 -9.16 5.66
N ASP A 43 21.12 -10.41 5.21
CA ASP A 43 22.14 -10.91 4.30
C ASP A 43 21.92 -10.52 2.83
N ASP A 44 20.73 -9.97 2.51
CA ASP A 44 20.48 -9.37 1.21
C ASP A 44 21.19 -7.99 1.12
N PRO A 45 22.08 -7.77 0.14
CA PRO A 45 22.75 -6.47 -0.05
C PRO A 45 21.76 -5.32 -0.30
N ASP A 46 20.59 -5.64 -0.78
CA ASP A 46 19.53 -4.68 -1.08
C ASP A 46 18.59 -4.42 0.11
N SER A 47 18.81 -5.07 1.26
CA SER A 47 17.95 -4.97 2.43
C SER A 47 17.68 -3.52 2.88
N PRO A 48 16.42 -3.10 3.09
CA PRO A 48 16.08 -1.75 3.53
C PRO A 48 16.30 -1.53 5.04
N VAL A 49 16.58 -2.58 5.81
CA VAL A 49 16.64 -2.56 7.28
C VAL A 49 17.63 -1.52 7.83
N GLN A 50 18.69 -1.23 7.10
CA GLN A 50 19.71 -0.24 7.48
C GLN A 50 19.40 1.19 6.97
N ARG A 51 18.26 1.40 6.32
CA ARG A 51 17.88 2.68 5.72
C ARG A 51 16.56 3.20 6.30
N PRO A 52 16.61 3.98 7.41
CA PRO A 52 15.39 4.45 8.10
C PRO A 52 14.46 5.27 7.22
N GLU A 53 14.99 6.07 6.29
CA GLU A 53 14.19 6.89 5.37
C GLU A 53 13.43 6.02 4.35
N THR A 54 13.99 4.88 3.96
CA THR A 54 13.32 3.89 3.11
C THR A 54 12.17 3.23 3.86
N ILE A 55 12.42 2.80 5.10
CA ILE A 55 11.36 2.26 5.97
C ILE A 55 10.26 3.30 6.19
N MET A 56 10.63 4.56 6.44
CA MET A 56 9.66 5.67 6.54
C MET A 56 8.83 5.81 5.27
N ALA A 57 9.46 5.77 4.09
CA ALA A 57 8.72 5.86 2.83
C ALA A 57 7.73 4.71 2.67
N ILE A 58 8.14 3.49 3.01
CA ILE A 58 7.28 2.30 2.96
C ILE A 58 6.12 2.42 3.95
N ASP A 59 6.35 2.89 5.19
CA ASP A 59 5.29 3.13 6.17
C ASP A 59 4.29 4.21 5.75
N GLN A 60 4.74 5.18 4.96
CA GLN A 60 3.98 6.40 4.68
C GLN A 60 3.54 6.51 3.21
N HIS A 61 3.79 5.49 2.38
CA HIS A 61 3.51 5.61 0.94
C HIS A 61 2.04 5.93 0.66
N ASP A 62 1.11 5.47 1.49
CA ASP A 62 -0.32 5.74 1.39
C ASP A 62 -0.85 6.72 2.44
N ARG A 63 0.02 7.60 2.97
CA ARG A 63 -0.36 8.68 3.90
C ARG A 63 -1.47 9.59 3.34
N ALA A 64 -1.48 9.79 2.04
CA ALA A 64 -2.49 10.58 1.35
C ALA A 64 -3.93 10.12 1.62
N TRP A 65 -4.12 8.85 1.92
CA TRP A 65 -5.43 8.27 2.15
C TRP A 65 -6.01 8.52 3.53
N ILE A 66 -5.21 8.98 4.52
CA ILE A 66 -5.70 9.24 5.88
C ILE A 66 -6.97 10.09 5.89
N PRO A 67 -7.02 11.30 5.28
CA PRO A 67 -8.24 12.10 5.27
C PRO A 67 -9.37 11.50 4.43
N LEU A 68 -9.04 10.73 3.40
CA LEU A 68 -10.04 10.08 2.54
C LEU A 68 -10.58 8.80 3.18
N ASP A 69 -9.76 8.11 3.96
CA ASP A 69 -10.16 6.97 4.77
C ASP A 69 -11.06 7.38 5.94
N GLU A 70 -11.13 8.66 6.32
CA GLU A 70 -11.98 9.14 7.41
C GLU A 70 -13.48 9.10 7.11
N VAL A 71 -13.93 9.13 5.83
CA VAL A 71 -15.33 9.09 5.41
C VAL A 71 -15.52 8.18 4.18
N PRO A 72 -15.82 6.82 4.32
CA PRO A 72 -16.09 5.97 3.16
C PRO A 72 -17.22 6.57 2.35
N GLN A 73 -16.90 6.89 1.12
CA GLN A 73 -17.91 7.41 0.22
C GLN A 73 -18.65 6.26 -0.45
N ARG A 74 -19.98 6.22 -0.26
CA ARG A 74 -20.84 5.33 -1.05
C ARG A 74 -20.90 5.82 -2.49
N LYS A 75 -20.92 4.88 -3.43
CA LYS A 75 -21.14 5.20 -4.84
C LYS A 75 -22.55 5.75 -5.04
N PRO A 76 -22.72 6.74 -5.95
CA PRO A 76 -24.03 7.36 -6.19
C PRO A 76 -25.10 6.39 -6.71
N ASP A 77 -24.67 5.32 -7.38
CA ASP A 77 -25.54 4.27 -7.91
C ASP A 77 -25.99 3.25 -6.85
N GLY A 78 -25.55 3.40 -5.60
CA GLY A 78 -25.86 2.49 -4.50
C GLY A 78 -25.04 1.20 -4.48
N ASN A 79 -24.11 1.00 -5.43
CA ASN A 79 -23.29 -0.21 -5.55
C ASN A 79 -22.06 -0.21 -4.63
N GLY A 80 -22.28 -0.06 -3.32
CA GLY A 80 -21.22 -0.16 -2.32
C GLY A 80 -20.41 1.12 -2.14
N PHE A 81 -19.12 0.98 -1.89
CA PHE A 81 -18.19 2.07 -1.58
C PHE A 81 -17.19 2.29 -2.70
N TYR A 82 -16.69 3.51 -2.83
CA TYR A 82 -15.49 3.75 -3.65
C TYR A 82 -14.29 3.02 -3.02
N SER A 83 -13.43 2.50 -3.89
CA SER A 83 -12.13 1.95 -3.52
C SER A 83 -11.00 2.85 -4.03
N PHE A 84 -9.76 2.56 -3.66
CA PHE A 84 -8.59 3.27 -4.21
C PHE A 84 -8.50 3.17 -5.74
N ILE A 85 -9.12 2.15 -6.34
CA ILE A 85 -9.12 1.94 -7.80
C ILE A 85 -10.01 2.99 -8.48
N ASP A 86 -11.22 3.21 -7.96
CA ASP A 86 -12.28 3.98 -8.61
C ASP A 86 -12.69 5.27 -7.87
N TYR A 87 -11.86 5.71 -6.92
CA TYR A 87 -12.09 6.97 -6.19
C TYR A 87 -12.05 8.18 -7.15
N PRO A 88 -12.93 9.22 -6.93
CA PRO A 88 -12.96 10.41 -7.78
C PRO A 88 -11.58 11.05 -7.97
N LEU A 89 -11.15 11.18 -9.24
CA LEU A 89 -9.77 11.53 -9.62
C LEU A 89 -9.30 12.85 -8.99
N THR A 90 -10.11 13.90 -9.07
CA THR A 90 -9.74 15.24 -8.57
C THR A 90 -9.38 15.23 -7.08
N ASP A 91 -10.20 14.56 -6.27
CA ASP A 91 -9.98 14.49 -4.82
C ASP A 91 -8.80 13.57 -4.50
N LYS A 92 -8.64 12.48 -5.24
CA LYS A 92 -7.50 11.56 -5.15
C LYS A 92 -6.18 12.27 -5.45
N LEU A 93 -6.08 13.00 -6.55
CA LEU A 93 -4.85 13.74 -6.91
C LEU A 93 -4.51 14.83 -5.89
N ARG A 94 -5.52 15.54 -5.37
CA ARG A 94 -5.32 16.53 -4.30
C ARG A 94 -4.76 15.88 -3.03
N ALA A 95 -5.32 14.75 -2.63
CA ALA A 95 -4.85 14.01 -1.47
C ALA A 95 -3.41 13.50 -1.67
N TYR A 96 -3.07 12.96 -2.84
CA TYR A 96 -1.72 12.53 -3.18
C TYR A 96 -0.71 13.67 -3.01
N GLN A 97 -1.00 14.85 -3.58
CA GLN A 97 -0.15 16.02 -3.43
C GLN A 97 0.05 16.41 -1.96
N GLN A 98 -1.02 16.40 -1.16
CA GLN A 98 -0.94 16.75 0.25
C GLN A 98 -0.14 15.70 1.04
N GLY A 99 -0.40 14.42 0.85
CA GLY A 99 0.32 13.33 1.53
C GLY A 99 1.81 13.32 1.23
N ILE A 100 2.20 13.54 -0.04
CA ILE A 100 3.60 13.66 -0.43
C ILE A 100 4.26 14.85 0.29
N MET A 101 3.58 16.00 0.36
CA MET A 101 4.12 17.18 1.04
C MET A 101 4.32 16.95 2.53
N GLU A 102 3.38 16.25 3.20
CA GLU A 102 3.51 15.89 4.62
C GLU A 102 4.67 14.93 4.89
N VAL A 103 4.95 14.00 3.97
CA VAL A 103 6.16 13.15 4.04
C VAL A 103 7.42 13.98 3.81
N ARG A 104 7.37 14.94 2.87
CA ARG A 104 8.49 15.81 2.54
C ARG A 104 8.93 16.71 3.69
N GLU A 105 8.01 17.13 4.55
CA GLU A 105 8.32 17.86 5.78
C GLU A 105 9.17 17.05 6.77
N GLN A 106 9.11 15.72 6.68
CA GLN A 106 9.84 14.79 7.54
C GLN A 106 11.14 14.31 6.88
N SER A 107 11.08 13.90 5.60
CA SER A 107 12.22 13.41 4.84
C SER A 107 12.00 13.66 3.34
N ARG A 108 12.93 14.40 2.71
CA ARG A 108 12.92 14.58 1.26
C ARG A 108 13.17 13.30 0.49
N TYR A 109 14.02 12.43 1.04
CA TYR A 109 14.29 11.11 0.47
C TYR A 109 13.02 10.26 0.42
N ALA A 110 12.34 10.13 1.55
CA ALA A 110 11.08 9.40 1.63
C ALA A 110 10.00 10.00 0.72
N ALA A 111 9.93 11.34 0.61
CA ALA A 111 8.99 12.01 -0.28
C ALA A 111 9.25 11.72 -1.76
N VAL A 112 10.52 11.61 -2.19
CA VAL A 112 10.85 11.19 -3.57
C VAL A 112 10.32 9.79 -3.85
N LEU A 113 10.49 8.84 -2.91
CA LEU A 113 9.97 7.48 -3.05
C LEU A 113 8.43 7.45 -3.09
N CYS A 114 7.75 8.15 -2.16
CA CYS A 114 6.29 8.23 -2.16
C CYS A 114 5.74 8.92 -3.42
N SER A 115 6.39 9.99 -3.89
CA SER A 115 5.99 10.68 -5.12
C SER A 115 6.16 9.78 -6.35
N ARG A 116 7.28 9.04 -6.46
CA ARG A 116 7.48 8.04 -7.51
C ARG A 116 6.41 6.96 -7.47
N HIS A 117 6.04 6.51 -6.28
CA HIS A 117 4.99 5.51 -6.09
C HIS A 117 3.65 6.00 -6.65
N TYR A 118 3.17 7.19 -6.25
CA TYR A 118 1.93 7.73 -6.78
C TYR A 118 1.99 8.07 -8.28
N CYS A 119 3.12 8.54 -8.79
CA CYS A 119 3.29 8.77 -10.22
C CYS A 119 3.20 7.48 -11.03
N SER A 120 3.66 6.34 -10.49
CA SER A 120 3.64 5.05 -11.17
C SER A 120 2.24 4.51 -11.49
N PHE A 121 1.20 5.08 -10.90
CA PHE A 121 -0.20 4.71 -11.18
C PHE A 121 -0.74 5.30 -12.49
N PHE A 122 -0.01 6.21 -13.11
CA PHE A 122 -0.43 6.93 -14.29
C PHE A 122 0.55 6.74 -15.45
N SER A 123 0.03 6.74 -16.68
CA SER A 123 0.88 6.76 -17.88
C SER A 123 1.37 8.18 -18.17
N ASP A 124 2.64 8.32 -18.53
CA ASP A 124 3.20 9.59 -19.00
C ASP A 124 2.52 10.09 -20.30
N ASP A 125 1.98 9.16 -21.11
CA ASP A 125 1.25 9.45 -22.35
C ASP A 125 -0.25 9.70 -22.13
N THR A 126 -0.69 9.97 -20.88
CA THR A 126 -2.10 10.22 -20.58
C THR A 126 -2.63 11.46 -21.32
N ASP A 127 -3.89 11.42 -21.76
CA ASP A 127 -4.59 12.60 -22.31
C ASP A 127 -5.34 13.42 -21.24
N ASP A 128 -5.42 12.93 -20.00
CA ASP A 128 -6.10 13.63 -18.90
C ASP A 128 -5.25 14.79 -18.38
N GLU A 129 -5.76 16.01 -18.52
CA GLU A 129 -5.04 17.22 -18.13
C GLU A 129 -4.79 17.34 -16.62
N GLN A 130 -5.62 16.73 -15.77
CA GLN A 130 -5.39 16.73 -14.32
C GLN A 130 -4.21 15.81 -13.95
N ILE A 131 -4.14 14.64 -14.61
CA ILE A 131 -3.03 13.70 -14.42
C ILE A 131 -1.73 14.32 -14.94
N LYS A 132 -1.74 14.92 -16.15
CA LYS A 132 -0.57 15.63 -16.70
C LYS A 132 -0.06 16.69 -15.73
N ALA A 133 -0.96 17.54 -15.23
CA ALA A 133 -0.59 18.60 -14.29
C ALA A 133 0.01 18.03 -12.98
N PHE A 134 -0.54 16.93 -12.48
CA PHE A 134 -0.01 16.20 -11.33
C PHE A 134 1.40 15.69 -11.60
N LEU A 135 1.61 14.94 -12.69
CA LEU A 135 2.91 14.36 -13.04
C LEU A 135 3.98 15.45 -13.25
N VAL A 136 3.67 16.53 -13.99
CA VAL A 136 4.61 17.64 -14.20
C VAL A 136 5.03 18.27 -12.87
N ARG A 137 4.08 18.49 -11.96
CA ARG A 137 4.36 19.04 -10.63
C ARG A 137 5.27 18.10 -9.84
N GLU A 138 4.91 16.81 -9.75
CA GLU A 138 5.64 15.84 -8.95
C GLU A 138 7.05 15.60 -9.49
N TYR A 139 7.24 15.46 -10.80
CA TYR A 139 8.57 15.32 -11.40
C TYR A 139 9.46 16.56 -11.14
N GLY A 140 8.88 17.76 -11.18
CA GLY A 140 9.61 18.98 -10.80
C GLY A 140 10.07 18.98 -9.34
N LEU A 141 9.21 18.54 -8.41
CA LEU A 141 9.55 18.42 -6.98
C LEU A 141 10.57 17.31 -6.73
N GLN A 142 10.41 16.13 -7.36
CA GLN A 142 11.40 15.05 -7.28
C GLN A 142 12.78 15.54 -7.75
N GLN A 143 12.84 16.24 -8.88
CA GLN A 143 14.09 16.77 -9.40
C GLN A 143 14.75 17.76 -8.42
N ALA A 144 13.97 18.65 -7.81
CA ALA A 144 14.46 19.61 -6.84
C ALA A 144 14.97 18.92 -5.56
N ASP A 145 14.23 17.94 -5.05
CA ASP A 145 14.63 17.19 -3.85
C ASP A 145 15.87 16.33 -4.12
N MET A 146 15.94 15.65 -5.26
CA MET A 146 17.12 14.88 -5.66
C MET A 146 18.41 15.70 -5.71
N GLN A 147 18.33 17.02 -5.98
CA GLN A 147 19.52 17.91 -5.92
C GLN A 147 20.08 18.05 -4.51
N THR A 148 19.26 17.85 -3.48
CA THR A 148 19.66 17.96 -2.08
C THR A 148 20.18 16.65 -1.49
N LEU A 149 19.94 15.52 -2.16
CA LEU A 149 20.36 14.20 -1.70
C LEU A 149 21.87 13.99 -1.90
N THR A 150 22.47 13.23 -1.00
CA THR A 150 23.84 12.76 -1.10
C THR A 150 24.00 11.77 -2.26
N SER A 151 25.25 11.53 -2.67
CA SER A 151 25.54 10.51 -3.70
C SER A 151 25.16 9.10 -3.24
N ALA A 152 25.27 8.78 -1.95
CA ALA A 152 24.87 7.50 -1.38
C ALA A 152 23.35 7.30 -1.47
N GLU A 153 22.56 8.29 -1.05
CA GLU A 153 21.09 8.25 -1.16
C GLU A 153 20.63 8.12 -2.61
N LYS A 154 21.26 8.85 -3.53
CA LYS A 154 20.93 8.74 -4.97
C LYS A 154 21.21 7.34 -5.52
N ALA A 155 22.23 6.68 -5.05
CA ALA A 155 22.62 5.35 -5.52
C ALA A 155 21.63 4.25 -5.08
N THR A 156 20.85 4.49 -4.02
CA THR A 156 19.87 3.50 -3.49
C THR A 156 18.44 3.75 -3.94
N LEU A 157 18.11 4.91 -4.53
CA LEU A 157 16.73 5.30 -4.87
C LEU A 157 15.97 4.24 -5.66
N ASP A 158 16.59 3.60 -6.63
CA ASP A 158 15.89 2.66 -7.51
C ASP A 158 15.64 1.32 -6.80
N ILE A 159 16.59 0.86 -5.98
CA ILE A 159 16.37 -0.35 -5.18
C ILE A 159 15.37 -0.10 -4.05
N ASP A 160 15.39 1.08 -3.44
CA ASP A 160 14.45 1.43 -2.39
C ASP A 160 13.03 1.62 -2.94
N GLN A 161 12.88 2.15 -4.17
CA GLN A 161 11.59 2.18 -4.87
C GLN A 161 11.06 0.78 -5.13
N LYS A 162 11.93 -0.14 -5.53
CA LYS A 162 11.59 -1.54 -5.75
C LYS A 162 11.16 -2.23 -4.45
N MET A 163 11.86 -1.95 -3.34
CA MET A 163 11.47 -2.43 -2.01
C MET A 163 10.09 -1.92 -1.59
N LEU A 164 9.81 -0.63 -1.81
CA LEU A 164 8.50 -0.04 -1.54
C LEU A 164 7.42 -0.76 -2.35
N SER A 165 7.62 -0.91 -3.68
CA SER A 165 6.67 -1.58 -4.56
C SER A 165 6.39 -3.03 -4.15
N PHE A 166 7.41 -3.76 -3.73
CA PHE A 166 7.24 -5.15 -3.29
C PHE A 166 6.48 -5.25 -1.96
N CYS A 167 6.85 -4.44 -0.97
CA CYS A 167 6.19 -4.47 0.34
C CYS A 167 4.73 -4.01 0.24
N ASP A 168 4.44 -3.04 -0.63
CA ASP A 168 3.08 -2.63 -1.02
C ASP A 168 2.31 -3.79 -1.63
N ASP A 169 2.86 -4.46 -2.66
CA ASP A 169 2.23 -5.61 -3.29
C ASP A 169 1.91 -6.74 -2.29
N VAL A 170 2.82 -7.05 -1.36
CA VAL A 170 2.59 -8.07 -0.33
C VAL A 170 1.46 -7.65 0.62
N SER A 171 1.46 -6.40 1.09
CA SER A 171 0.41 -5.92 1.99
C SER A 171 -0.95 -5.84 1.29
N LEU A 172 -1.00 -5.43 0.01
CA LEU A 172 -2.21 -5.48 -0.81
C LEU A 172 -2.69 -6.92 -1.03
N TYR A 173 -1.77 -7.88 -1.24
CA TYR A 173 -2.10 -9.31 -1.32
C TYR A 173 -2.87 -9.77 -0.08
N LEU A 174 -2.38 -9.40 1.12
CA LEU A 174 -3.02 -9.73 2.39
C LEU A 174 -4.40 -9.07 2.56
N CYS A 175 -4.57 -7.84 2.06
CA CYS A 175 -5.79 -7.06 2.25
C CYS A 175 -6.87 -7.35 1.21
N MET A 176 -6.49 -7.59 -0.05
CA MET A 176 -7.42 -7.75 -1.17
C MET A 176 -7.91 -9.19 -1.35
N ASN A 177 -7.09 -10.18 -1.00
CA ASN A 177 -7.49 -11.56 -1.05
C ASN A 177 -8.23 -11.98 0.24
N GLN A 178 -9.13 -12.93 0.09
CA GLN A 178 -9.74 -13.58 1.25
C GLN A 178 -8.75 -14.58 1.85
N PRO A 179 -8.74 -14.77 3.18
CA PRO A 179 -8.03 -15.89 3.78
C PRO A 179 -8.41 -17.23 3.11
N GLU A 180 -7.44 -18.11 2.96
CA GLU A 180 -7.60 -19.45 2.36
C GLU A 180 -8.06 -19.44 0.89
N VAL A 181 -8.00 -18.31 0.20
CA VAL A 181 -8.32 -18.26 -1.23
C VAL A 181 -7.39 -19.19 -2.02
N SER A 182 -7.95 -19.95 -2.96
CA SER A 182 -7.13 -20.80 -3.82
C SER A 182 -6.38 -19.94 -4.86
N LYS A 183 -5.17 -20.35 -5.26
CA LYS A 183 -4.36 -19.62 -6.26
C LYS A 183 -5.14 -19.15 -7.49
N LYS A 184 -6.04 -19.98 -8.03
CA LYS A 184 -6.83 -19.65 -9.23
C LYS A 184 -7.85 -18.54 -9.00
N ASP A 185 -8.29 -18.35 -7.74
CA ASP A 185 -9.35 -17.43 -7.35
C ASP A 185 -8.76 -16.15 -6.71
N GLU A 186 -7.43 -16.06 -6.54
CA GLU A 186 -6.77 -14.85 -6.09
C GLU A 186 -6.99 -13.66 -7.04
N VAL A 187 -6.86 -12.45 -6.51
CA VAL A 187 -6.77 -11.24 -7.32
C VAL A 187 -5.70 -11.42 -8.38
N SER A 188 -6.06 -11.16 -9.64
CA SER A 188 -5.23 -11.47 -10.82
C SER A 188 -3.83 -10.84 -10.77
N TRP A 189 -3.66 -9.74 -10.05
CA TRP A 189 -2.37 -9.04 -9.91
C TRP A 189 -1.29 -9.90 -9.25
N PHE A 190 -1.68 -10.83 -8.38
CA PHE A 190 -0.76 -11.59 -7.53
C PHE A 190 -0.70 -13.08 -7.85
N ARG A 191 -1.62 -13.56 -8.73
CA ARG A 191 -1.78 -14.99 -9.03
C ARG A 191 -0.50 -15.64 -9.52
N ASP A 192 0.26 -14.93 -10.35
CA ASP A 192 1.51 -15.42 -10.94
C ASP A 192 2.75 -14.96 -10.17
N GLY A 193 2.58 -14.49 -8.94
CA GLY A 193 3.61 -13.93 -8.08
C GLY A 193 3.77 -12.43 -8.20
N PHE A 194 4.59 -11.86 -7.31
CA PHE A 194 4.83 -10.43 -7.24
C PHE A 194 5.69 -9.96 -8.43
N ARG A 195 5.52 -8.70 -8.82
CA ARG A 195 6.16 -8.12 -10.02
C ARG A 195 7.67 -7.89 -9.87
N GLU A 196 8.13 -7.63 -8.64
CA GLU A 196 9.52 -7.28 -8.40
C GLU A 196 10.43 -8.51 -8.35
N GLN A 197 11.66 -8.33 -8.84
CA GLN A 197 12.70 -9.35 -8.87
C GLN A 197 13.87 -8.93 -7.97
N PHE A 198 14.45 -9.88 -7.26
CA PHE A 198 15.58 -9.64 -6.35
C PHE A 198 16.76 -10.54 -6.72
N SER A 199 17.96 -10.21 -6.19
CA SER A 199 19.17 -10.96 -6.48
C SER A 199 19.09 -12.45 -6.12
N PHE A 200 18.23 -12.80 -5.16
CA PHE A 200 18.02 -14.17 -4.69
C PHE A 200 16.79 -14.88 -5.30
N ALA A 201 15.95 -14.15 -6.03
CA ALA A 201 14.73 -14.70 -6.60
C ALA A 201 14.24 -13.91 -7.82
N ASP A 202 14.05 -14.61 -8.94
CA ASP A 202 13.42 -14.03 -10.14
C ASP A 202 11.94 -13.74 -9.90
N LYS A 203 11.31 -14.48 -8.98
CA LYS A 203 9.91 -14.31 -8.61
C LYS A 203 9.65 -14.82 -7.21
N ILE A 204 8.85 -14.06 -6.46
CA ILE A 204 8.35 -14.47 -5.16
C ILE A 204 6.83 -14.71 -5.29
N ILE A 205 6.38 -15.86 -4.80
CA ILE A 205 4.97 -16.28 -4.84
C ILE A 205 4.39 -16.21 -3.44
N GLY A 206 3.27 -15.51 -3.27
CA GLY A 206 2.47 -15.56 -2.04
C GLY A 206 1.41 -16.65 -2.11
N GLU A 207 1.12 -17.32 -1.02
CA GLU A 207 0.06 -18.33 -0.90
C GLU A 207 -0.57 -18.29 0.48
N TRP A 208 -1.91 -18.25 0.54
CA TRP A 208 -2.64 -18.49 1.77
C TRP A 208 -2.58 -19.98 2.12
N VAL A 209 -1.91 -20.32 3.21
CA VAL A 209 -1.76 -21.71 3.67
C VAL A 209 -2.76 -22.09 4.76
N SER A 210 -3.32 -21.07 5.44
CA SER A 210 -4.44 -21.19 6.39
C SER A 210 -5.21 -19.87 6.49
N SER A 211 -6.21 -19.80 7.35
CA SER A 211 -7.02 -18.59 7.58
C SER A 211 -6.23 -17.42 8.21
N ASP A 212 -5.04 -17.70 8.74
CA ASP A 212 -4.18 -16.73 9.45
C ASP A 212 -2.69 -16.83 9.08
N GLU A 213 -2.35 -17.54 8.01
CA GLU A 213 -0.98 -17.68 7.54
C GLU A 213 -0.87 -17.52 6.02
N VAL A 214 0.10 -16.69 5.61
CA VAL A 214 0.55 -16.54 4.22
C VAL A 214 2.02 -16.91 4.13
N ARG A 215 2.36 -17.75 3.16
CA ARG A 215 3.74 -18.13 2.84
C ARG A 215 4.23 -17.38 1.61
N LEU A 216 5.44 -16.84 1.70
CA LEU A 216 6.19 -16.28 0.57
C LEU A 216 7.24 -17.29 0.11
N THR A 217 7.32 -17.59 -1.19
CA THR A 217 8.28 -18.56 -1.72
C THR A 217 9.02 -18.00 -2.93
N PRO A 218 10.37 -17.87 -2.88
CA PRO A 218 11.19 -17.97 -1.66
C PRO A 218 10.89 -16.82 -0.69
N SER A 219 11.03 -17.05 0.62
CA SER A 219 10.79 -15.99 1.61
C SER A 219 11.91 -14.95 1.59
N PRO A 220 11.58 -13.66 1.51
CA PRO A 220 12.54 -12.57 1.66
C PRO A 220 12.79 -12.18 3.13
N LEU A 221 12.08 -12.82 4.06
CA LEU A 221 12.07 -12.44 5.47
C LEU A 221 13.13 -13.21 6.25
N GLU A 222 13.71 -12.57 7.27
CA GLU A 222 14.62 -13.21 8.21
C GLU A 222 13.86 -14.10 9.21
N ASP A 223 12.72 -13.61 9.66
CA ASP A 223 11.83 -14.27 10.63
C ASP A 223 10.38 -14.17 10.17
N THR A 224 9.49 -14.91 10.84
CA THR A 224 8.04 -14.77 10.64
C THR A 224 7.55 -13.42 11.13
N VAL A 225 6.66 -12.79 10.37
CA VAL A 225 6.05 -11.49 10.70
C VAL A 225 4.59 -11.68 11.02
N ARG A 226 4.13 -11.19 12.15
CA ARG A 226 2.71 -11.20 12.50
C ARG A 226 2.12 -9.81 12.42
N VAL A 227 1.21 -9.61 11.49
CA VAL A 227 0.56 -8.33 11.22
C VAL A 227 -0.92 -8.34 11.60
N ALA A 228 -1.44 -7.18 11.96
CA ALA A 228 -2.86 -6.98 12.22
C ALA A 228 -3.48 -6.14 11.10
N ILE A 229 -4.45 -6.68 10.40
CA ILE A 229 -5.21 -5.98 9.35
C ILE A 229 -6.50 -5.45 10.00
N PRO A 230 -6.60 -4.13 10.27
CA PRO A 230 -7.85 -3.55 10.76
C PRO A 230 -8.90 -3.57 9.66
N GLN A 231 -10.09 -4.03 9.98
CA GLN A 231 -11.19 -4.18 9.02
C GLN A 231 -12.49 -3.64 9.61
N VAL A 232 -13.36 -3.13 8.76
CA VAL A 232 -14.78 -2.96 9.08
C VAL A 232 -15.60 -3.90 8.19
N ILE A 233 -16.39 -4.74 8.82
CA ILE A 233 -17.38 -5.55 8.14
C ILE A 233 -18.69 -4.76 8.11
N VAL A 234 -19.20 -4.56 6.89
CA VAL A 234 -20.48 -3.85 6.65
C VAL A 234 -21.54 -4.88 6.27
N ASP A 235 -22.65 -4.86 7.01
CA ASP A 235 -23.83 -5.69 6.80
C ASP A 235 -25.06 -4.79 6.79
N GLY A 236 -25.54 -4.42 5.61
CA GLY A 236 -26.56 -3.38 5.47
C GLY A 236 -26.09 -2.05 6.05
N ASP A 237 -26.74 -1.60 7.13
CA ASP A 237 -26.40 -0.37 7.86
C ASP A 237 -25.54 -0.61 9.11
N GLU A 238 -25.19 -1.86 9.40
CA GLU A 238 -24.34 -2.23 10.53
C GLU A 238 -22.85 -2.20 10.13
N PHE A 239 -22.03 -1.57 10.98
CA PHE A 239 -20.57 -1.47 10.82
C PHE A 239 -19.91 -2.11 12.03
N ARG A 240 -19.10 -3.15 11.82
CA ARG A 240 -18.40 -3.86 12.88
C ARG A 240 -16.89 -3.83 12.66
N GLU A 241 -16.16 -3.19 13.55
CA GLU A 241 -14.70 -3.21 13.55
C GLU A 241 -14.17 -4.57 14.03
N VAL A 242 -13.21 -5.10 13.29
CA VAL A 242 -12.49 -6.34 13.61
C VAL A 242 -11.01 -6.18 13.23
N LYS A 243 -10.18 -7.09 13.75
CA LYS A 243 -8.79 -7.24 13.32
C LYS A 243 -8.59 -8.67 12.84
N LEU A 244 -8.12 -8.81 11.62
CA LEU A 244 -7.59 -10.07 11.12
C LEU A 244 -6.09 -10.10 11.43
N TRP A 245 -5.64 -11.13 12.12
CA TRP A 245 -4.22 -11.36 12.38
C TRP A 245 -3.69 -12.35 11.36
N VAL A 246 -2.59 -12.00 10.70
CA VAL A 246 -1.95 -12.83 9.69
C VAL A 246 -0.47 -12.97 10.00
N THR A 247 0.02 -14.20 9.94
CA THR A 247 1.44 -14.54 10.00
C THR A 247 1.96 -14.66 8.58
N VAL A 248 3.06 -13.97 8.26
CA VAL A 248 3.76 -14.06 6.97
C VAL A 248 5.06 -14.82 7.20
N THR A 249 5.29 -15.87 6.42
CA THR A 249 6.44 -16.78 6.56
C THR A 249 7.27 -16.87 5.29
#